data_4fe0f39cf204998e1537da98b8766320
#
_entry.id   4fe0f39cf204998e1537da98b8766320
#
_cell.length_a   1.000
_cell.length_b   1.000
_cell.length_c   1.000
_cell.angle_alpha   90.00
_cell.angle_beta   90.00
_cell.angle_gamma   90.00
#
_symmetry.space_group_name_H-M   'P 1'
#
loop_
_entity.id
_entity.type
_entity.pdbx_description
1 polymer ?
#
loop_
_entity_poly.entity_id
_entity_poly.type
_entity_poly.pdbx_seq_one_letter_code
_entity_poly.pdbx_strand_id
1 'polypeptide(L)'
;MRSVRSIAAVDSHTEGMPTRVVTGGVAPIPGATMAERRRHAIEHLDGLRRFLMDEPRGHSAMSGAILQPPTRPDADWGVLYIEVSGFLPMCGHGTIGVATVLVETGMVEVTEPETIVRLDTPAGLVEARVAVRDGAAERVTLRNVPAFALERDAVVDVPGLGEVRYDMAYGGNFYAITELEPLGLPFDRSRKDEILRAGLAIMSAINERNPPRHPADPLIGGCKHVQFLAPGSNARHSRNAMAIHPGWFDRSPCGTGTCARMAQLHARGELDLHTDFVNESFIGTRFVGRLVGTAEVGGVPAVVPEFSGRAWITGTATYMLDPADPFPHGFVL
;
A
#
# COMPACT_ATOMS: atom_id res chain seq x y z
N MET A 1 -4.79 -32.89 -17.32
CA MET A 1 -4.11 -31.59 -17.08
C MET A 1 -2.71 -31.89 -16.60
N ARG A 2 -1.71 -31.20 -17.16
CA ARG A 2 -0.31 -31.35 -16.76
C ARG A 2 0.12 -30.03 -16.14
N SER A 3 0.49 -30.02 -14.84
CA SER A 3 0.92 -28.81 -14.15
C SER A 3 2.10 -29.14 -13.25
N VAL A 4 3.09 -28.26 -13.18
CA VAL A 4 4.24 -28.33 -12.27
C VAL A 4 4.07 -27.43 -11.05
N ARG A 5 3.03 -26.60 -11.04
CA ARG A 5 2.69 -25.71 -9.92
C ARG A 5 1.19 -25.49 -9.88
N SER A 6 0.63 -25.51 -8.67
CA SER A 6 -0.77 -25.22 -8.40
C SER A 6 -0.85 -24.34 -7.16
N ILE A 7 -1.35 -23.13 -7.31
CA ILE A 7 -1.41 -22.10 -6.26
C ILE A 7 -2.86 -21.72 -6.04
N ALA A 8 -3.37 -21.96 -4.84
CA ALA A 8 -4.71 -21.53 -4.44
C ALA A 8 -4.68 -20.08 -3.95
N ALA A 9 -5.64 -19.28 -4.36
CA ALA A 9 -5.77 -17.90 -3.97
C ALA A 9 -7.24 -17.47 -3.83
N VAL A 10 -7.45 -16.46 -3.00
CA VAL A 10 -8.69 -15.67 -2.90
C VAL A 10 -8.34 -14.26 -3.39
N ASP A 11 -9.00 -13.82 -4.43
CA ASP A 11 -8.84 -12.48 -4.99
C ASP A 11 -9.87 -11.54 -4.35
N SER A 12 -9.42 -10.34 -4.00
CA SER A 12 -10.22 -9.26 -3.43
C SER A 12 -9.79 -7.92 -4.00
N HIS A 13 -10.55 -6.87 -3.68
CA HIS A 13 -10.04 -5.51 -3.84
C HIS A 13 -10.30 -4.69 -2.59
N THR A 14 -9.36 -3.85 -2.21
CA THR A 14 -9.50 -2.87 -1.14
C THR A 14 -9.73 -1.50 -1.77
N GLU A 15 -10.95 -0.99 -1.67
CA GLU A 15 -11.31 0.31 -2.25
C GLU A 15 -10.86 0.46 -3.72
N GLY A 16 -10.96 -0.63 -4.48
CA GLY A 16 -10.58 -0.68 -5.90
C GLY A 16 -9.16 -1.19 -6.19
N MET A 17 -8.26 -1.24 -5.20
CA MET A 17 -6.92 -1.78 -5.39
C MET A 17 -6.94 -3.30 -5.21
N PRO A 18 -6.52 -4.11 -6.20
CA PRO A 18 -6.59 -5.56 -6.13
C PRO A 18 -5.66 -6.12 -5.04
N THR A 19 -6.08 -7.21 -4.42
CA THR A 19 -5.27 -7.99 -3.49
C THR A 19 -5.53 -9.47 -3.71
N ARG A 20 -4.55 -10.18 -4.26
CA ARG A 20 -4.54 -11.64 -4.39
C ARG A 20 -3.95 -12.27 -3.14
N VAL A 21 -4.77 -12.91 -2.33
CA VAL A 21 -4.31 -13.60 -1.12
C VAL A 21 -4.05 -15.06 -1.46
N VAL A 22 -2.77 -15.45 -1.49
CA VAL A 22 -2.34 -16.83 -1.71
C VAL A 22 -2.55 -17.61 -0.42
N THR A 23 -3.47 -18.57 -0.47
CA THR A 23 -3.90 -19.38 0.68
C THR A 23 -3.32 -20.79 0.70
N GLY A 24 -2.71 -21.24 -0.41
CA GLY A 24 -2.13 -22.56 -0.50
C GLY A 24 -1.24 -22.77 -1.72
N GLY A 25 -0.48 -23.88 -1.70
CA GLY A 25 0.42 -24.24 -2.81
C GLY A 25 1.82 -23.61 -2.72
N VAL A 26 2.11 -22.86 -1.67
CA VAL A 26 3.46 -22.34 -1.35
C VAL A 26 3.92 -22.97 -0.05
N ALA A 27 5.05 -23.68 -0.10
CA ALA A 27 5.66 -24.26 1.09
C ALA A 27 6.12 -23.17 2.09
N PRO A 28 6.30 -23.51 3.38
CA PRO A 28 6.91 -22.58 4.33
C PRO A 28 8.24 -22.06 3.80
N ILE A 29 8.35 -20.73 3.71
CA ILE A 29 9.53 -20.05 3.19
C ILE A 29 10.61 -20.05 4.27
N PRO A 30 11.88 -20.39 3.97
CA PRO A 30 12.96 -20.39 4.94
C PRO A 30 13.22 -19.02 5.57
N GLY A 31 13.46 -19.01 6.88
CA GLY A 31 13.78 -17.81 7.68
C GLY A 31 13.18 -17.89 9.09
N ALA A 32 13.95 -17.48 10.09
CA ALA A 32 13.52 -17.45 11.49
C ALA A 32 12.57 -16.28 11.79
N THR A 33 12.60 -15.24 10.95
CA THR A 33 11.72 -14.08 11.02
C THR A 33 11.07 -13.83 9.66
N MET A 34 9.95 -13.09 9.63
CA MET A 34 9.31 -12.71 8.37
C MET A 34 10.22 -11.80 7.52
N ALA A 35 11.09 -11.00 8.12
CA ALA A 35 12.10 -10.22 7.41
C ALA A 35 13.11 -11.11 6.69
N GLU A 36 13.57 -12.19 7.33
CA GLU A 36 14.45 -13.18 6.71
C GLU A 36 13.73 -13.96 5.61
N ARG A 37 12.47 -14.37 5.82
CA ARG A 37 11.66 -15.00 4.77
C ARG A 37 11.48 -14.10 3.56
N ARG A 38 11.26 -12.80 3.78
CA ARG A 38 11.20 -11.82 2.69
C ARG A 38 12.53 -11.75 1.92
N ARG A 39 13.65 -11.73 2.60
CA ARG A 39 14.98 -11.71 1.96
C ARG A 39 15.17 -12.98 1.10
N HIS A 40 14.88 -14.15 1.67
CA HIS A 40 14.90 -15.40 0.93
C HIS A 40 13.99 -15.37 -0.31
N ALA A 41 12.77 -14.82 -0.15
CA ALA A 41 11.82 -14.72 -1.26
C ALA A 41 12.30 -13.79 -2.38
N ILE A 42 12.94 -12.67 -2.05
CA ILE A 42 13.56 -11.76 -3.03
C ILE A 42 14.65 -12.51 -3.83
N GLU A 43 15.47 -13.31 -3.17
CA GLU A 43 16.61 -14.00 -3.79
C GLU A 43 16.18 -15.23 -4.61
N HIS A 44 15.12 -15.95 -4.18
CA HIS A 44 14.82 -17.28 -4.72
C HIS A 44 13.40 -17.46 -5.28
N LEU A 45 12.46 -16.55 -4.97
CA LEU A 45 11.04 -16.72 -5.32
C LEU A 45 10.49 -15.58 -6.20
N ASP A 46 11.33 -14.72 -6.78
CA ASP A 46 10.85 -13.66 -7.66
C ASP A 46 10.07 -14.20 -8.87
N GLY A 47 10.47 -15.36 -9.38
CA GLY A 47 9.69 -16.04 -10.42
C GLY A 47 8.27 -16.46 -10.00
N LEU A 48 8.05 -16.78 -8.71
CA LEU A 48 6.72 -17.04 -8.17
C LEU A 48 5.91 -15.74 -8.05
N ARG A 49 6.52 -14.66 -7.56
CA ARG A 49 5.89 -13.35 -7.49
C ARG A 49 5.43 -12.91 -8.89
N ARG A 50 6.32 -12.94 -9.87
CA ARG A 50 6.00 -12.58 -11.25
C ARG A 50 4.92 -13.48 -11.85
N PHE A 51 4.98 -14.78 -11.62
CA PHE A 51 3.93 -15.73 -12.03
C PHE A 51 2.53 -15.32 -11.56
N LEU A 52 2.43 -14.74 -10.36
CA LEU A 52 1.16 -14.35 -9.74
C LEU A 52 0.75 -12.90 -10.03
N MET A 53 1.71 -12.00 -10.27
CA MET A 53 1.47 -10.56 -10.36
C MET A 53 1.51 -10.03 -11.80
N ASP A 54 2.34 -10.63 -12.67
CA ASP A 54 2.48 -10.18 -14.04
C ASP A 54 1.45 -10.87 -14.97
N GLU A 55 1.24 -10.32 -16.15
CA GLU A 55 0.42 -10.95 -17.18
C GLU A 55 1.00 -12.34 -17.58
N PRO A 56 0.19 -13.29 -17.95
CA PRO A 56 -1.25 -13.26 -18.18
C PRO A 56 -2.11 -13.57 -16.94
N ARG A 57 -1.52 -13.78 -15.75
CA ARG A 57 -2.23 -14.17 -14.53
C ARG A 57 -2.52 -12.99 -13.59
N GLY A 58 -1.83 -11.90 -13.78
CA GLY A 58 -2.02 -10.60 -13.13
C GLY A 58 -2.13 -9.47 -14.14
N HIS A 59 -1.76 -8.27 -13.75
CA HIS A 59 -1.72 -7.07 -14.59
C HIS A 59 -0.79 -6.00 -13.98
N SER A 60 -0.48 -4.95 -14.71
CA SER A 60 0.51 -3.90 -14.37
C SER A 60 0.29 -3.15 -13.04
N ALA A 61 -0.81 -3.39 -12.35
CA ALA A 61 -1.10 -2.84 -11.01
C ALA A 61 -1.57 -3.92 -10.03
N MET A 62 -1.18 -5.18 -10.27
CA MET A 62 -1.54 -6.28 -9.39
C MET A 62 -0.73 -6.23 -8.11
N SER A 63 -1.42 -6.47 -6.99
CA SER A 63 -0.79 -6.70 -5.70
C SER A 63 -1.39 -7.93 -5.02
N GLY A 64 -0.71 -8.43 -4.02
CA GLY A 64 -1.16 -9.61 -3.30
C GLY A 64 -0.37 -9.88 -2.02
N ALA A 65 -0.65 -11.03 -1.44
CA ALA A 65 -0.01 -11.50 -0.22
C ALA A 65 0.12 -13.01 -0.25
N ILE A 66 1.21 -13.55 0.27
CA ILE A 66 1.42 -14.99 0.46
C ILE A 66 1.27 -15.26 1.95
N LEU A 67 0.26 -16.05 2.33
CA LEU A 67 0.09 -16.49 3.71
C LEU A 67 1.15 -17.52 4.05
N GLN A 68 1.70 -17.41 5.25
CA GLN A 68 2.71 -18.31 5.81
C GLN A 68 2.37 -18.62 7.27
N PRO A 69 2.88 -19.71 7.84
CA PRO A 69 2.91 -19.87 9.30
C PRO A 69 3.62 -18.65 9.93
N PRO A 70 3.11 -18.10 11.05
CA PRO A 70 3.79 -16.99 11.71
C PRO A 70 5.13 -17.43 12.30
N THR A 71 6.08 -16.49 12.48
CA THR A 71 7.37 -16.74 13.13
C THR A 71 7.35 -16.38 14.62
N ARG A 72 6.23 -15.83 15.08
CA ARG A 72 6.03 -15.39 16.46
C ARG A 72 4.71 -15.95 17.02
N PRO A 73 4.64 -16.25 18.33
CA PRO A 73 3.49 -16.93 18.93
C PRO A 73 2.26 -16.04 19.15
N ASP A 74 2.41 -14.72 19.04
CA ASP A 74 1.35 -13.72 19.25
C ASP A 74 0.72 -13.24 17.93
N ALA A 75 0.94 -13.95 16.83
CA ALA A 75 0.36 -13.66 15.53
C ALA A 75 -0.47 -14.85 15.00
N ASP A 76 -1.56 -14.55 14.32
CA ASP A 76 -2.44 -15.54 13.73
C ASP A 76 -1.85 -16.10 12.42
N TRP A 77 -1.29 -15.21 11.58
CA TRP A 77 -0.69 -15.56 10.29
C TRP A 77 0.58 -14.76 10.01
N GLY A 78 1.53 -15.40 9.32
CA GLY A 78 2.63 -14.73 8.65
C GLY A 78 2.21 -14.25 7.25
N VAL A 79 2.65 -13.07 6.84
CA VAL A 79 2.26 -12.47 5.55
C VAL A 79 3.47 -11.89 4.84
N LEU A 80 3.68 -12.31 3.58
CA LEU A 80 4.61 -11.66 2.67
C LEU A 80 3.81 -10.93 1.58
N TYR A 81 3.92 -9.61 1.54
CA TYR A 81 3.28 -8.79 0.51
C TYR A 81 4.07 -8.82 -0.78
N ILE A 82 3.35 -8.98 -1.89
CA ILE A 82 3.89 -9.04 -3.25
C ILE A 82 3.18 -8.04 -4.14
N GLU A 83 3.95 -7.40 -5.00
CA GLU A 83 3.45 -6.50 -6.04
C GLU A 83 4.23 -6.70 -7.34
N VAL A 84 3.78 -6.05 -8.40
CA VAL A 84 4.56 -5.95 -9.65
C VAL A 84 5.95 -5.35 -9.42
N SER A 85 6.12 -4.51 -8.41
CA SER A 85 7.38 -3.86 -8.02
C SER A 85 8.30 -4.72 -7.14
N GLY A 86 7.83 -5.85 -6.59
CA GLY A 86 8.64 -6.72 -5.72
C GLY A 86 7.93 -7.23 -4.47
N PHE A 87 8.75 -7.67 -3.50
CA PHE A 87 8.29 -8.08 -2.17
C PHE A 87 8.36 -6.88 -1.22
N LEU A 88 7.23 -6.47 -0.65
CA LEU A 88 7.15 -5.34 0.26
C LEU A 88 7.30 -5.74 1.73
N PRO A 89 7.85 -4.86 2.59
CA PRO A 89 7.88 -5.11 4.03
C PRO A 89 6.50 -5.00 4.67
N MET A 90 5.63 -4.13 4.15
CA MET A 90 4.27 -3.87 4.62
C MET A 90 3.46 -3.27 3.48
N CYS A 91 2.14 -3.53 3.48
CA CYS A 91 1.20 -2.96 2.51
C CYS A 91 -0.15 -2.73 3.19
N GLY A 92 -0.59 -1.46 3.25
CA GLY A 92 -1.81 -1.10 3.98
C GLY A 92 -3.09 -1.66 3.35
N HIS A 93 -3.33 -1.42 2.06
CA HIS A 93 -4.48 -1.97 1.36
C HIS A 93 -4.44 -3.50 1.30
N GLY A 94 -3.23 -4.07 1.12
CA GLY A 94 -3.02 -5.52 1.14
C GLY A 94 -3.39 -6.13 2.50
N THR A 95 -3.06 -5.47 3.60
CA THR A 95 -3.44 -5.90 4.96
C THR A 95 -4.96 -5.89 5.15
N ILE A 96 -5.66 -4.86 4.66
CA ILE A 96 -7.13 -4.81 4.68
C ILE A 96 -7.71 -5.99 3.90
N GLY A 97 -7.20 -6.26 2.69
CA GLY A 97 -7.61 -7.41 1.87
C GLY A 97 -7.35 -8.76 2.55
N VAL A 98 -6.15 -8.95 3.12
CA VAL A 98 -5.79 -10.17 3.87
C VAL A 98 -6.73 -10.37 5.06
N ALA A 99 -6.92 -9.36 5.91
CA ALA A 99 -7.78 -9.48 7.09
C ALA A 99 -9.24 -9.81 6.71
N THR A 100 -9.75 -9.18 5.64
CA THR A 100 -11.09 -9.49 5.11
C THR A 100 -11.17 -10.94 4.64
N VAL A 101 -10.19 -11.42 3.86
CA VAL A 101 -10.15 -12.81 3.39
C VAL A 101 -10.09 -13.78 4.57
N LEU A 102 -9.22 -13.56 5.56
CA LEU A 102 -9.09 -14.44 6.72
C LEU A 102 -10.39 -14.55 7.53
N VAL A 103 -11.10 -13.44 7.72
CA VAL A 103 -12.38 -13.40 8.44
C VAL A 103 -13.48 -14.09 7.62
N GLU A 104 -13.69 -13.69 6.36
CA GLU A 104 -14.82 -14.14 5.56
C GLU A 104 -14.66 -15.58 5.03
N THR A 105 -13.45 -16.13 5.04
CA THR A 105 -13.22 -17.54 4.67
C THR A 105 -13.01 -18.46 5.87
N GLY A 106 -13.16 -17.95 7.11
CA GLY A 106 -13.05 -18.75 8.32
C GLY A 106 -11.63 -19.23 8.62
N MET A 107 -10.60 -18.54 8.14
CA MET A 107 -9.19 -18.87 8.40
C MET A 107 -8.67 -18.32 9.74
N VAL A 108 -9.50 -17.55 10.45
CA VAL A 108 -9.30 -17.10 11.83
C VAL A 108 -10.60 -17.29 12.59
N GLU A 109 -10.52 -17.37 13.93
CA GLU A 109 -11.70 -17.34 14.78
C GLU A 109 -12.33 -15.95 14.74
N VAL A 110 -13.64 -15.90 14.45
CA VAL A 110 -14.36 -14.65 14.27
C VAL A 110 -15.21 -14.34 15.50
N THR A 111 -15.08 -13.13 16.02
CA THR A 111 -15.92 -12.58 17.08
C THR A 111 -16.60 -11.30 16.60
N GLU A 112 -17.86 -11.13 16.95
CA GLU A 112 -18.63 -9.92 16.67
C GLU A 112 -18.81 -9.09 17.95
N PRO A 113 -18.83 -7.77 17.88
CA PRO A 113 -18.82 -6.93 16.67
C PRO A 113 -17.41 -6.61 16.14
N GLU A 114 -16.35 -7.08 16.78
CA GLU A 114 -14.98 -6.82 16.37
C GLU A 114 -14.10 -8.06 16.50
N THR A 115 -13.36 -8.37 15.45
CA THR A 115 -12.32 -9.38 15.41
C THR A 115 -10.95 -8.71 15.27
N ILE A 116 -9.99 -9.10 16.09
CA ILE A 116 -8.60 -8.65 15.98
C ILE A 116 -7.80 -9.71 15.26
N VAL A 117 -7.26 -9.37 14.10
CA VAL A 117 -6.36 -10.22 13.31
C VAL A 117 -4.94 -9.72 13.46
N ARG A 118 -4.04 -10.58 13.94
CA ARG A 118 -2.62 -10.27 14.16
C ARG A 118 -1.77 -10.91 13.08
N LEU A 119 -1.11 -10.08 12.30
CA LEU A 119 -0.29 -10.47 11.17
C LEU A 119 1.18 -10.26 11.47
N ASP A 120 1.96 -11.33 11.39
CA ASP A 120 3.42 -11.27 11.42
C ASP A 120 3.92 -10.88 10.03
N THR A 121 4.49 -9.68 9.91
CA THR A 121 4.96 -9.13 8.64
C THR A 121 6.46 -8.87 8.67
N PRO A 122 7.14 -8.69 7.53
CA PRO A 122 8.53 -8.28 7.52
C PRO A 122 8.83 -6.96 8.24
N ALA A 123 7.83 -6.07 8.38
CA ALA A 123 7.94 -4.83 9.15
C ALA A 123 7.60 -4.99 10.64
N GLY A 124 7.25 -6.21 11.09
CA GLY A 124 6.84 -6.52 12.44
C GLY A 124 5.37 -6.92 12.58
N LEU A 125 4.87 -6.92 13.80
CA LEU A 125 3.48 -7.27 14.09
C LEU A 125 2.55 -6.15 13.64
N VAL A 126 1.55 -6.51 12.83
CA VAL A 126 0.48 -5.62 12.41
C VAL A 126 -0.85 -6.13 12.98
N GLU A 127 -1.53 -5.28 13.71
CA GLU A 127 -2.83 -5.56 14.26
C GLU A 127 -3.92 -4.91 13.40
N ALA A 128 -4.81 -5.73 12.83
CA ALA A 128 -5.96 -5.30 12.06
C ALA A 128 -7.23 -5.50 12.90
N ARG A 129 -7.93 -4.41 13.22
CA ARG A 129 -9.24 -4.45 13.87
C ARG A 129 -10.31 -4.50 12.81
N VAL A 130 -11.03 -5.61 12.76
CA VAL A 130 -12.07 -5.88 11.75
C VAL A 130 -13.43 -5.74 12.41
N ALA A 131 -14.19 -4.73 12.00
CA ALA A 131 -15.60 -4.65 12.36
C ALA A 131 -16.37 -5.72 11.59
N VAL A 132 -17.01 -6.63 12.32
CA VAL A 132 -17.72 -7.77 11.74
C VAL A 132 -19.20 -7.69 12.07
N ARG A 133 -20.04 -7.95 11.07
CA ARG A 133 -21.48 -8.10 11.23
C ARG A 133 -21.99 -9.19 10.30
N ASP A 134 -22.77 -10.13 10.84
CA ASP A 134 -23.31 -11.28 10.12
C ASP A 134 -22.23 -12.05 9.37
N GLY A 135 -21.04 -12.20 9.97
CA GLY A 135 -19.87 -12.87 9.40
C GLY A 135 -19.13 -12.08 8.33
N ALA A 136 -19.59 -10.89 7.95
CA ALA A 136 -18.94 -10.05 6.94
C ALA A 136 -18.02 -8.99 7.55
N ALA A 137 -16.85 -8.80 6.96
CA ALA A 137 -15.91 -7.74 7.30
C ALA A 137 -16.36 -6.40 6.74
N GLU A 138 -17.01 -5.56 7.55
CA GLU A 138 -17.54 -4.27 7.09
C GLU A 138 -16.49 -3.17 7.00
N ARG A 139 -15.47 -3.23 7.85
CA ARG A 139 -14.39 -2.25 7.91
C ARG A 139 -13.18 -2.85 8.60
N VAL A 140 -12.01 -2.59 8.05
CA VAL A 140 -10.73 -2.95 8.68
C VAL A 140 -10.01 -1.65 9.04
N THR A 141 -9.59 -1.53 10.30
CA THR A 141 -8.82 -0.40 10.83
C THR A 141 -7.42 -0.87 11.16
N LEU A 142 -6.45 -0.13 10.66
CA LEU A 142 -5.01 -0.39 10.88
C LEU A 142 -4.38 0.79 11.60
N ARG A 143 -3.58 0.49 12.63
CA ARG A 143 -2.62 1.44 13.17
C ARG A 143 -1.35 1.36 12.35
N ASN A 144 -0.94 2.50 11.81
CA ASN A 144 0.27 2.59 11.00
C ASN A 144 1.49 2.99 11.85
N VAL A 145 2.67 2.89 11.23
CA VAL A 145 3.91 3.43 11.79
C VAL A 145 3.78 4.94 12.00
N PRO A 146 4.57 5.54 12.93
CA PRO A 146 4.61 6.99 13.09
C PRO A 146 4.88 7.70 11.76
N ALA A 147 4.09 8.74 11.48
CA ALA A 147 4.15 9.55 10.27
C ALA A 147 4.59 10.97 10.58
N PHE A 148 5.32 11.62 9.67
CA PHE A 148 5.86 12.96 9.87
C PHE A 148 5.97 13.74 8.58
N ALA A 149 5.90 15.06 8.67
CA ALA A 149 6.31 15.98 7.59
C ALA A 149 7.82 16.17 7.67
N LEU A 150 8.53 15.79 6.61
CA LEU A 150 9.99 15.94 6.54
C LEU A 150 10.38 17.33 6.07
N GLU A 151 9.71 17.83 5.03
CA GLU A 151 9.99 19.11 4.41
C GLU A 151 8.68 19.75 3.96
N ARG A 152 8.55 21.06 4.11
CA ARG A 152 7.37 21.82 3.68
C ARG A 152 7.79 22.91 2.70
N ASP A 153 6.92 23.17 1.72
CA ASP A 153 7.11 24.20 0.70
C ASP A 153 8.44 24.05 -0.08
N ALA A 154 8.91 22.81 -0.21
CA ALA A 154 10.08 22.49 -1.03
C ALA A 154 9.80 22.77 -2.50
N VAL A 155 10.86 23.05 -3.25
CA VAL A 155 10.78 23.38 -4.66
C VAL A 155 11.79 22.55 -5.44
N VAL A 156 11.35 21.99 -6.57
CA VAL A 156 12.22 21.30 -7.53
C VAL A 156 11.92 21.76 -8.95
N ASP A 157 12.96 21.98 -9.73
CA ASP A 157 12.82 22.22 -11.18
C ASP A 157 12.69 20.90 -11.92
N VAL A 158 11.58 20.71 -12.63
CA VAL A 158 11.23 19.47 -13.33
C VAL A 158 11.23 19.72 -14.82
N PRO A 159 12.07 19.01 -15.59
CA PRO A 159 12.10 19.17 -17.06
C PRO A 159 10.71 19.01 -17.69
N GLY A 160 10.28 20.02 -18.42
CA GLY A 160 8.96 20.04 -19.08
C GLY A 160 7.79 20.49 -18.21
N LEU A 161 7.95 20.62 -16.90
CA LEU A 161 6.93 21.15 -15.99
C LEU A 161 7.34 22.49 -15.34
N GLY A 162 8.65 22.82 -15.32
CA GLY A 162 9.19 23.98 -14.61
C GLY A 162 9.27 23.76 -13.10
N GLU A 163 9.14 24.83 -12.35
CA GLU A 163 9.23 24.81 -10.89
C GLU A 163 7.98 24.16 -10.28
N VAL A 164 8.20 23.08 -9.52
CA VAL A 164 7.14 22.34 -8.82
C VAL A 164 7.34 22.51 -7.31
N ARG A 165 6.33 23.06 -6.64
CA ARG A 165 6.28 23.16 -5.18
C ARG A 165 5.62 21.90 -4.60
N TYR A 166 6.21 21.33 -3.54
CA TYR A 166 5.70 20.13 -2.88
C TYR A 166 6.04 20.13 -1.39
N ASP A 167 5.30 19.32 -0.63
CA ASP A 167 5.70 18.91 0.71
C ASP A 167 6.21 17.47 0.64
N MET A 168 7.25 17.16 1.40
CA MET A 168 7.74 15.79 1.58
C MET A 168 7.25 15.27 2.92
N ALA A 169 6.48 14.18 2.92
CA ALA A 169 6.01 13.55 4.13
C ALA A 169 6.23 12.03 4.10
N TYR A 170 6.33 11.43 5.29
CA TYR A 170 6.48 10.00 5.51
C TYR A 170 5.26 9.43 6.22
N GLY A 171 4.74 8.30 5.71
CA GLY A 171 3.65 7.56 6.34
C GLY A 171 3.84 6.04 6.21
N GLY A 172 5.10 5.58 6.14
CA GLY A 172 5.52 4.22 5.80
C GLY A 172 6.30 4.16 4.49
N ASN A 173 6.11 5.16 3.65
CA ASN A 173 6.92 5.52 2.49
C ASN A 173 7.02 7.04 2.42
N PHE A 174 7.93 7.56 1.59
CA PHE A 174 8.01 8.99 1.29
C PHE A 174 7.06 9.37 0.15
N TYR A 175 6.37 10.49 0.37
CA TYR A 175 5.39 11.06 -0.56
C TYR A 175 5.73 12.51 -0.85
N ALA A 176 5.95 12.85 -2.11
CA ALA A 176 5.90 14.23 -2.55
C ALA A 176 4.42 14.60 -2.75
N ILE A 177 3.93 15.55 -1.95
CA ILE A 177 2.52 15.97 -1.93
C ILE A 177 2.44 17.32 -2.64
N THR A 178 1.72 17.39 -3.74
CA THR A 178 1.58 18.59 -4.57
C THR A 178 0.19 18.68 -5.18
N GLU A 179 -0.23 19.87 -5.61
CA GLU A 179 -1.50 20.07 -6.28
C GLU A 179 -1.37 19.90 -7.80
N LEU A 180 -2.44 19.47 -8.47
CA LEU A 180 -2.48 19.34 -9.93
C LEU A 180 -2.71 20.66 -10.65
N GLU A 181 -3.51 21.57 -10.05
CA GLU A 181 -3.91 22.81 -10.68
C GLU A 181 -2.71 23.71 -11.10
N PRO A 182 -1.70 23.95 -10.24
CA PRO A 182 -0.53 24.73 -10.63
C PRO A 182 0.29 24.11 -11.77
N LEU A 183 0.15 22.81 -11.99
CA LEU A 183 0.81 22.10 -13.10
C LEU A 183 0.00 22.16 -14.40
N GLY A 184 -1.16 22.80 -14.41
CA GLY A 184 -2.06 22.84 -15.57
C GLY A 184 -2.70 21.49 -15.90
N LEU A 185 -2.72 20.55 -14.96
CA LEU A 185 -3.25 19.21 -15.15
C LEU A 185 -4.64 19.07 -14.47
N PRO A 186 -5.68 18.67 -15.21
CA PRO A 186 -6.98 18.42 -14.60
C PRO A 186 -6.99 17.09 -13.84
N PHE A 187 -7.77 17.02 -12.75
CA PHE A 187 -8.05 15.77 -12.06
C PHE A 187 -9.06 14.93 -12.84
N ASP A 188 -8.60 14.33 -13.94
CA ASP A 188 -9.42 13.58 -14.88
C ASP A 188 -8.74 12.25 -15.23
N ARG A 189 -9.47 11.14 -15.06
CA ARG A 189 -8.98 9.79 -15.38
C ARG A 189 -8.65 9.60 -16.87
N SER A 190 -9.28 10.33 -17.77
CA SER A 190 -8.95 10.31 -19.20
C SER A 190 -7.54 10.86 -19.47
N ARG A 191 -7.01 11.70 -18.58
CA ARG A 191 -5.67 12.30 -18.65
C ARG A 191 -4.65 11.58 -17.75
N LYS A 192 -4.98 10.37 -17.27
CA LYS A 192 -4.14 9.61 -16.33
C LYS A 192 -2.68 9.46 -16.78
N ASP A 193 -2.44 9.26 -18.08
CA ASP A 193 -1.08 9.04 -18.59
C ASP A 193 -0.22 10.30 -18.53
N GLU A 194 -0.82 11.49 -18.64
CA GLU A 194 -0.13 12.77 -18.48
C GLU A 194 0.20 13.01 -17.00
N ILE A 195 -0.78 12.77 -16.11
CA ILE A 195 -0.58 12.87 -14.65
C ILE A 195 0.50 11.89 -14.20
N LEU A 196 0.51 10.67 -14.73
CA LEU A 196 1.52 9.67 -14.39
C LEU A 196 2.92 10.09 -14.84
N ARG A 197 3.05 10.58 -16.08
CA ARG A 197 4.33 11.10 -16.59
C ARG A 197 4.85 12.26 -15.74
N ALA A 198 3.98 13.20 -15.35
CA ALA A 198 4.34 14.28 -14.45
C ALA A 198 4.84 13.73 -13.09
N GLY A 199 4.15 12.75 -12.50
CA GLY A 199 4.57 12.12 -11.26
C GLY A 199 5.94 11.46 -11.35
N LEU A 200 6.21 10.72 -12.42
CA LEU A 200 7.51 10.08 -12.64
C LEU A 200 8.63 11.11 -12.84
N ALA A 201 8.37 12.19 -13.56
CA ALA A 201 9.34 13.28 -13.75
C ALA A 201 9.65 13.99 -12.41
N ILE A 202 8.63 14.26 -11.58
CA ILE A 202 8.81 14.85 -10.25
C ILE A 202 9.64 13.91 -9.36
N MET A 203 9.33 12.60 -9.32
CA MET A 203 10.10 11.63 -8.55
C MET A 203 11.57 11.59 -8.97
N SER A 204 11.85 11.60 -10.28
CA SER A 204 13.22 11.64 -10.82
C SER A 204 13.97 12.89 -10.34
N ALA A 205 13.38 14.06 -10.57
CA ALA A 205 13.99 15.34 -10.21
C ALA A 205 14.28 15.46 -8.70
N ILE A 206 13.36 15.01 -7.84
CA ILE A 206 13.57 14.98 -6.39
C ILE A 206 14.72 14.03 -6.04
N ASN A 207 14.73 12.80 -6.59
CA ASN A 207 15.75 11.82 -6.28
C ASN A 207 17.14 12.21 -6.78
N GLU A 208 17.24 12.95 -7.86
CA GLU A 208 18.50 13.47 -8.39
C GLU A 208 19.05 14.62 -7.56
N ARG A 209 18.17 15.49 -7.03
CA ARG A 209 18.57 16.71 -6.35
C ARG A 209 18.73 16.55 -4.85
N ASN A 210 17.72 15.99 -4.18
CA ASN A 210 17.65 15.84 -2.73
C ASN A 210 16.75 14.65 -2.35
N PRO A 211 17.23 13.41 -2.49
CA PRO A 211 16.44 12.24 -2.15
C PRO A 211 16.11 12.23 -0.65
N PRO A 212 14.82 12.08 -0.27
CA PRO A 212 14.44 12.03 1.13
C PRO A 212 15.07 10.82 1.84
N ARG A 213 15.42 11.00 3.13
CA ARG A 213 15.98 9.96 4.00
C ARG A 213 15.25 9.92 5.32
N HIS A 214 14.97 8.71 5.78
CA HIS A 214 14.33 8.51 7.08
C HIS A 214 15.30 8.85 8.22
N PRO A 215 14.90 9.70 9.20
CA PRO A 215 15.83 10.23 10.19
C PRO A 215 16.37 9.18 11.17
N ALA A 216 15.67 8.06 11.35
CA ALA A 216 16.08 6.98 12.26
C ALA A 216 16.51 5.69 11.53
N ASP A 217 16.31 5.57 10.22
CA ASP A 217 16.69 4.38 9.44
C ASP A 217 17.27 4.79 8.08
N PRO A 218 18.60 4.76 7.92
CA PRO A 218 19.25 5.17 6.68
C PRO A 218 18.97 4.26 5.48
N LEU A 219 18.39 3.07 5.69
CA LEU A 219 18.00 2.16 4.61
C LEU A 219 16.65 2.54 3.96
N ILE A 220 15.89 3.44 4.62
CA ILE A 220 14.63 3.95 4.10
C ILE A 220 14.88 5.31 3.46
N GLY A 221 14.64 5.41 2.16
CA GLY A 221 14.85 6.67 1.44
C GLY A 221 14.36 6.62 0.00
N GLY A 222 14.51 7.76 -0.68
CA GLY A 222 14.07 7.99 -2.04
C GLY A 222 12.57 8.28 -2.13
N CYS A 223 12.21 9.09 -3.11
CA CYS A 223 10.83 9.42 -3.45
C CYS A 223 10.33 8.46 -4.54
N LYS A 224 9.37 7.61 -4.20
CA LYS A 224 8.74 6.67 -5.15
C LYS A 224 7.24 6.93 -5.34
N HIS A 225 6.71 7.98 -4.71
CA HIS A 225 5.29 8.30 -4.72
C HIS A 225 5.10 9.79 -4.86
N VAL A 226 4.20 10.20 -5.76
CA VAL A 226 3.67 11.57 -5.82
C VAL A 226 2.18 11.53 -5.58
N GLN A 227 1.75 12.23 -4.55
CA GLN A 227 0.36 12.42 -4.20
C GLN A 227 -0.13 13.74 -4.79
N PHE A 228 -0.77 13.68 -5.93
CA PHE A 228 -1.41 14.83 -6.56
C PHE A 228 -2.73 15.12 -5.89
N LEU A 229 -2.86 16.29 -5.31
CA LEU A 229 -4.07 16.73 -4.63
C LEU A 229 -5.05 17.40 -5.58
N ALA A 230 -6.32 17.25 -5.27
CA ALA A 230 -7.43 17.98 -5.87
C ALA A 230 -8.52 18.23 -4.81
N PRO A 231 -9.44 19.17 -5.06
CA PRO A 231 -10.61 19.36 -4.19
C PRO A 231 -11.40 18.08 -4.01
N GLY A 232 -11.70 17.74 -2.76
CA GLY A 232 -12.54 16.59 -2.42
C GLY A 232 -14.00 16.75 -2.85
N SER A 233 -14.81 15.71 -2.67
CA SER A 233 -16.25 15.74 -2.95
C SER A 233 -17.01 16.72 -2.05
N ASN A 234 -16.40 17.15 -0.96
CA ASN A 234 -16.84 18.27 -0.11
C ASN A 234 -15.61 18.95 0.54
N ALA A 235 -15.82 20.10 1.17
CA ALA A 235 -14.75 20.93 1.73
C ALA A 235 -13.94 20.27 2.88
N ARG A 236 -14.42 19.15 3.44
CA ARG A 236 -13.73 18.41 4.53
C ARG A 236 -12.99 17.17 4.03
N HIS A 237 -13.06 16.87 2.74
CA HIS A 237 -12.40 15.72 2.14
C HIS A 237 -11.17 16.15 1.36
N SER A 238 -10.10 15.37 1.49
CA SER A 238 -8.98 15.41 0.55
C SER A 238 -9.24 14.42 -0.58
N ARG A 239 -8.75 14.72 -1.76
CA ARG A 239 -8.77 13.80 -2.90
C ARG A 239 -7.39 13.74 -3.52
N ASN A 240 -6.99 12.57 -3.98
CA ASN A 240 -5.67 12.43 -4.60
C ASN A 240 -5.66 11.48 -5.80
N ALA A 241 -4.71 11.73 -6.70
CA ALA A 241 -4.22 10.77 -7.68
C ALA A 241 -2.81 10.36 -7.24
N MET A 242 -2.63 9.11 -6.84
CA MET A 242 -1.38 8.59 -6.30
C MET A 242 -0.57 7.93 -7.40
N ALA A 243 0.41 8.66 -7.95
CA ALA A 243 1.37 8.12 -8.91
C ALA A 243 2.49 7.36 -8.17
N ILE A 244 2.80 6.16 -8.63
CA ILE A 244 3.75 5.25 -8.01
C ILE A 244 4.78 4.77 -9.02
N HIS A 245 6.06 4.75 -8.60
CA HIS A 245 7.14 4.13 -9.39
C HIS A 245 6.94 2.61 -9.47
N PRO A 246 7.17 1.95 -10.64
CA PRO A 246 7.77 2.46 -11.87
C PRO A 246 6.79 3.11 -12.86
N GLY A 247 5.48 3.15 -12.61
CA GLY A 247 4.56 3.78 -13.54
C GLY A 247 3.12 3.29 -13.45
N TRP A 248 2.46 3.39 -12.28
CA TRP A 248 1.06 3.04 -12.09
C TRP A 248 0.40 3.95 -11.03
N PHE A 249 -0.93 3.90 -10.94
CA PHE A 249 -1.69 4.59 -9.90
C PHE A 249 -2.21 3.61 -8.86
N ASP A 250 -2.17 3.99 -7.57
CA ASP A 250 -2.99 3.35 -6.56
C ASP A 250 -4.47 3.62 -6.88
N ARG A 251 -5.28 2.57 -6.91
CA ARG A 251 -6.72 2.68 -7.10
C ARG A 251 -7.41 3.05 -5.80
N SER A 252 -6.86 2.60 -4.66
CA SER A 252 -7.32 3.00 -3.34
C SER A 252 -6.86 4.43 -3.01
N PRO A 253 -7.36 5.03 -1.90
CA PRO A 253 -6.83 6.31 -1.42
C PRO A 253 -5.36 6.28 -0.98
N CYS A 254 -4.70 5.12 -0.98
CA CYS A 254 -3.38 4.82 -0.44
C CYS A 254 -3.30 4.95 1.08
N GLY A 255 -3.14 3.82 1.80
CA GLY A 255 -3.11 3.81 3.27
C GLY A 255 -1.96 4.63 3.85
N THR A 256 -0.73 4.32 3.45
CA THR A 256 0.48 5.04 3.88
C THR A 256 0.52 6.47 3.35
N GLY A 257 -0.01 6.73 2.14
CA GLY A 257 -0.18 8.09 1.61
C GLY A 257 -1.22 8.91 2.39
N THR A 258 -2.31 8.30 2.84
CA THR A 258 -3.28 8.95 3.73
C THR A 258 -2.63 9.34 5.06
N CYS A 259 -1.78 8.46 5.62
CA CYS A 259 -1.04 8.75 6.85
C CYS A 259 -0.02 9.89 6.67
N ALA A 260 0.70 9.90 5.55
CA ALA A 260 1.62 10.99 5.20
C ALA A 260 0.88 12.33 5.03
N ARG A 261 -0.29 12.31 4.36
CA ARG A 261 -1.13 13.51 4.20
C ARG A 261 -1.64 14.03 5.55
N MET A 262 -2.11 13.16 6.44
CA MET A 262 -2.54 13.57 7.79
C MET A 262 -1.38 14.19 8.59
N ALA A 263 -0.18 13.61 8.52
CA ALA A 263 1.00 14.16 9.19
C ALA A 263 1.39 15.54 8.62
N GLN A 264 1.31 15.71 7.31
CA GLN A 264 1.54 16.99 6.64
C GLN A 264 0.52 18.04 7.09
N LEU A 265 -0.79 17.71 7.10
CA LEU A 265 -1.84 18.62 7.55
C LEU A 265 -1.68 19.00 9.03
N HIS A 266 -1.34 18.02 9.88
CA HIS A 266 -1.08 18.27 11.30
C HIS A 266 0.11 19.21 11.50
N ALA A 267 1.20 19.01 10.77
CA ALA A 267 2.37 19.89 10.82
C ALA A 267 2.09 21.32 10.30
N ARG A 268 1.03 21.50 9.50
CA ARG A 268 0.52 22.80 9.06
C ARG A 268 -0.51 23.40 10.02
N GLY A 269 -0.94 22.69 11.06
CA GLY A 269 -2.01 23.09 11.98
C GLY A 269 -3.41 23.00 11.37
N GLU A 270 -3.59 22.20 10.32
CA GLU A 270 -4.83 22.05 9.56
C GLU A 270 -5.61 20.75 9.92
N LEU A 271 -5.01 19.87 10.72
CA LEU A 271 -5.66 18.64 11.22
C LEU A 271 -5.28 18.39 12.69
N ASP A 272 -6.28 18.41 13.57
CA ASP A 272 -6.12 18.10 14.98
C ASP A 272 -6.10 16.59 15.25
N LEU A 273 -5.51 16.20 16.40
CA LEU A 273 -5.62 14.83 16.91
C LEU A 273 -7.10 14.47 17.12
N HIS A 274 -7.42 13.19 16.97
CA HIS A 274 -8.75 12.61 17.17
C HIS A 274 -9.85 13.14 16.25
N THR A 275 -9.47 13.84 15.18
CA THR A 275 -10.39 14.31 14.14
C THR A 275 -10.38 13.36 12.95
N ASP A 276 -11.57 12.99 12.46
CA ASP A 276 -11.70 12.15 11.27
C ASP A 276 -11.29 12.91 10.02
N PHE A 277 -10.46 12.27 9.22
CA PHE A 277 -9.97 12.75 7.95
C PHE A 277 -10.39 11.77 6.83
N VAL A 278 -11.10 12.28 5.83
CA VAL A 278 -11.51 11.46 4.68
C VAL A 278 -10.60 11.74 3.50
N ASN A 279 -9.95 10.69 3.00
CA ASN A 279 -9.14 10.74 1.80
C ASN A 279 -9.81 9.98 0.66
N GLU A 280 -10.01 10.63 -0.48
CA GLU A 280 -10.66 10.08 -1.66
C GLU A 280 -9.61 9.70 -2.70
N SER A 281 -9.80 8.54 -3.34
CA SER A 281 -8.92 8.07 -4.40
C SER A 281 -9.23 8.71 -5.77
N PHE A 282 -8.37 8.45 -6.72
CA PHE A 282 -8.55 8.87 -8.12
C PHE A 282 -9.83 8.30 -8.75
N ILE A 283 -10.30 7.15 -8.27
CA ILE A 283 -11.55 6.52 -8.74
C ILE A 283 -12.76 6.82 -7.84
N GLY A 284 -12.58 7.62 -6.76
CA GLY A 284 -13.67 8.09 -5.89
C GLY A 284 -13.99 7.20 -4.69
N THR A 285 -13.17 6.20 -4.38
CA THR A 285 -13.27 5.40 -3.15
C THR A 285 -12.64 6.12 -1.96
N ARG A 286 -12.84 5.64 -0.73
CA ARG A 286 -12.50 6.41 0.48
C ARG A 286 -11.78 5.57 1.53
N PHE A 287 -10.78 6.19 2.17
CA PHE A 287 -10.31 5.81 3.48
C PHE A 287 -10.70 6.88 4.51
N VAL A 288 -10.95 6.43 5.72
CA VAL A 288 -11.11 7.32 6.88
C VAL A 288 -9.89 7.16 7.76
N GLY A 289 -9.17 8.25 7.96
CA GLY A 289 -8.00 8.32 8.82
C GLY A 289 -8.27 9.10 10.10
N ARG A 290 -7.44 8.88 11.13
CA ARG A 290 -7.45 9.62 12.39
C ARG A 290 -6.06 9.61 13.00
N LEU A 291 -5.63 10.74 13.53
CA LEU A 291 -4.42 10.82 14.34
C LEU A 291 -4.76 10.49 15.79
N VAL A 292 -4.17 9.43 16.35
CA VAL A 292 -4.51 8.92 17.69
C VAL A 292 -3.47 9.28 18.75
N GLY A 293 -2.39 9.94 18.37
CA GLY A 293 -1.36 10.40 19.29
C GLY A 293 -0.20 11.07 18.59
N THR A 294 0.76 11.51 19.38
CA THR A 294 2.03 12.05 18.92
C THR A 294 3.17 11.08 19.16
N ALA A 295 4.26 11.22 18.42
CA ALA A 295 5.49 10.46 18.54
C ALA A 295 6.68 11.32 18.14
N GLU A 296 7.87 10.76 18.21
CA GLU A 296 9.09 11.34 17.67
C GLU A 296 9.85 10.27 16.90
N VAL A 297 10.41 10.64 15.77
CA VAL A 297 11.21 9.74 14.92
C VAL A 297 12.53 10.42 14.59
N GLY A 298 13.64 9.95 15.19
CA GLY A 298 14.96 10.50 14.96
C GLY A 298 15.08 12.01 15.22
N GLY A 299 14.39 12.53 16.23
CA GLY A 299 14.33 13.94 16.56
C GLY A 299 13.31 14.77 15.76
N VAL A 300 12.57 14.13 14.84
CA VAL A 300 11.51 14.78 14.06
C VAL A 300 10.16 14.57 14.74
N PRO A 301 9.38 15.64 15.02
CA PRO A 301 8.01 15.48 15.51
C PRO A 301 7.16 14.64 14.56
N ALA A 302 6.46 13.67 15.12
CA ALA A 302 5.66 12.71 14.38
C ALA A 302 4.28 12.51 15.02
N VAL A 303 3.37 11.92 14.29
CA VAL A 303 2.03 11.53 14.75
C VAL A 303 1.82 10.04 14.57
N VAL A 304 0.90 9.47 15.33
CA VAL A 304 0.48 8.06 15.20
C VAL A 304 -0.85 8.01 14.45
N PRO A 305 -0.85 7.67 13.18
CA PRO A 305 -2.07 7.59 12.39
C PRO A 305 -2.72 6.20 12.46
N GLU A 306 -4.04 6.19 12.46
CA GLU A 306 -4.86 5.04 12.09
C GLU A 306 -5.61 5.37 10.79
N PHE A 307 -5.88 4.35 9.99
CA PHE A 307 -6.78 4.48 8.85
C PHE A 307 -7.64 3.24 8.68
N SER A 308 -8.81 3.41 8.12
CA SER A 308 -9.75 2.33 7.86
C SER A 308 -10.28 2.38 6.45
N GLY A 309 -10.56 1.20 5.91
CA GLY A 309 -11.17 0.96 4.62
C GLY A 309 -11.90 -0.37 4.60
N ARG A 310 -12.46 -0.70 3.46
CA ARG A 310 -13.15 -1.96 3.23
C ARG A 310 -12.53 -2.70 2.06
N ALA A 311 -12.56 -4.05 2.14
CA ALA A 311 -12.29 -4.91 1.01
C ALA A 311 -13.51 -5.77 0.67
N TRP A 312 -13.53 -6.26 -0.56
CA TRP A 312 -14.56 -7.18 -1.06
C TRP A 312 -13.88 -8.33 -1.77
N ILE A 313 -14.24 -9.56 -1.43
CA ILE A 313 -13.81 -10.75 -2.15
C ILE A 313 -14.42 -10.72 -3.54
N THR A 314 -13.62 -10.95 -4.56
CA THR A 314 -14.04 -10.95 -5.97
C THR A 314 -14.11 -12.36 -6.55
N GLY A 315 -13.40 -13.32 -5.95
CA GLY A 315 -13.43 -14.70 -6.39
C GLY A 315 -12.35 -15.57 -5.75
N THR A 316 -12.40 -16.83 -6.06
CA THR A 316 -11.38 -17.83 -5.73
C THR A 316 -10.77 -18.38 -7.01
N ALA A 317 -9.46 -18.66 -7.00
CA ALA A 317 -8.77 -19.18 -8.16
C ALA A 317 -7.72 -20.23 -7.78
N THR A 318 -7.44 -21.11 -8.72
CA THR A 318 -6.26 -21.97 -8.68
C THR A 318 -5.41 -21.67 -9.90
N TYR A 319 -4.26 -21.02 -9.68
CA TYR A 319 -3.32 -20.70 -10.74
C TYR A 319 -2.42 -21.90 -11.01
N MET A 320 -2.33 -22.28 -12.27
CA MET A 320 -1.58 -23.46 -12.70
C MET A 320 -0.50 -23.07 -13.69
N LEU A 321 0.63 -23.78 -13.62
CA LEU A 321 1.72 -23.63 -14.57
C LEU A 321 1.86 -24.93 -15.37
N ASP A 322 1.59 -24.86 -16.67
CA ASP A 322 1.94 -25.93 -17.61
C ASP A 322 3.45 -25.86 -17.89
N PRO A 323 4.17 -26.98 -17.90
CA PRO A 323 5.61 -26.98 -18.21
C PRO A 323 5.95 -26.47 -19.62
N ALA A 324 4.99 -26.44 -20.53
CA ALA A 324 5.15 -25.93 -21.90
C ALA A 324 4.69 -24.49 -22.06
N ASP A 325 4.26 -23.80 -20.98
CA ASP A 325 3.89 -22.39 -21.02
C ASP A 325 5.12 -21.53 -21.40
N PRO A 326 5.06 -20.78 -22.52
CA PRO A 326 6.18 -19.92 -22.93
C PRO A 326 6.44 -18.75 -21.97
N PHE A 327 5.50 -18.46 -21.05
CA PHE A 327 5.59 -17.38 -20.05
C PHE A 327 5.49 -17.90 -18.61
N PRO A 328 6.43 -18.77 -18.17
CA PRO A 328 6.34 -19.40 -16.85
C PRO A 328 6.41 -18.41 -15.69
N HIS A 329 6.96 -17.23 -15.90
CA HIS A 329 7.09 -16.14 -14.92
C HIS A 329 6.25 -14.91 -15.29
N GLY A 330 5.37 -15.03 -16.31
CA GLY A 330 4.65 -13.87 -16.81
C GLY A 330 5.50 -12.92 -17.65
N PHE A 331 4.88 -11.81 -18.08
CA PHE A 331 5.50 -10.74 -18.84
C PHE A 331 4.87 -9.39 -18.46
N VAL A 332 5.55 -8.31 -18.82
CA VAL A 332 5.07 -6.93 -18.67
C VAL A 332 5.11 -6.27 -20.04
N LEU A 333 4.02 -5.61 -20.43
CA LEU A 333 3.90 -4.79 -21.65
C LEU A 333 3.98 -3.30 -21.30
#